data_a4dff54df31feee4cb2dc3747295ab41
#
_entry.id   a4dff54df31feee4cb2dc3747295ab41
#
_cell.length_a   1.000
_cell.length_b   1.000
_cell.length_c   1.000
_cell.angle_alpha   90.00
_cell.angle_beta   90.00
_cell.angle_gamma   90.00
#
_symmetry.space_group_name_H-M   'P 1'
#
loop_
_entity.id
_entity.type
_entity.pdbx_description
1 polymer ?
#
loop_
_entity_poly.entity_id
_entity_poly.type
_entity_poly.pdbx_seq_one_letter_code
_entity_poly.pdbx_strand_id
1 'polypeptide(L)'
;MWDASAPGRRRSRPGRLLRSHLGGLLRWALPRLVTLLSYAIFRTCRVRFLGKHHEDQFVLAGRQIIFAGLHEGMMMLPYHFRDRAGGVVMVSRSRDGDIIADTVERFGMRAVRGSSGHGGGDALDAMVEALRDGGVSAGVIVDGPRGPALEAKVGALVLARATGLPVVPGTWWARPLLRVRSWDRTIVPLPFSRIVFAFAPPLFVEPAASDVALEEARIDLTRRLGEARAEAQAACG
;
A
#
# COMPACT_ATOMS: atom_id res chain seq x y z
N MET A 1 36.21 40.64 44.18
CA MET A 1 36.79 39.31 43.99
C MET A 1 35.82 38.29 44.57
N TRP A 2 34.87 37.86 43.78
CA TRP A 2 33.91 36.83 44.18
C TRP A 2 33.66 35.90 42.95
N ASP A 3 34.25 34.74 43.06
CA ASP A 3 34.10 33.65 42.10
C ASP A 3 32.89 32.79 42.51
N ALA A 4 31.93 32.58 41.65
CA ALA A 4 30.79 31.72 41.85
C ALA A 4 30.45 30.96 40.60
N SER A 5 31.36 30.06 40.17
CA SER A 5 31.09 29.04 39.18
C SER A 5 30.65 27.73 39.86
N ALA A 6 29.34 27.57 40.05
CA ALA A 6 28.76 26.27 40.38
C ALA A 6 28.11 25.65 39.14
N PRO A 7 28.49 24.42 38.72
CA PRO A 7 27.84 23.76 37.58
C PRO A 7 26.46 23.29 38.00
N GLY A 8 25.43 23.86 37.34
CA GLY A 8 24.03 23.49 37.50
C GLY A 8 23.82 22.02 37.10
N ARG A 9 23.55 21.15 38.07
CA ARG A 9 23.10 19.77 37.86
C ARG A 9 21.78 19.79 37.07
N ARG A 10 21.87 19.45 35.79
CA ARG A 10 20.67 19.16 34.97
C ARG A 10 19.95 17.96 35.56
N ARG A 11 18.89 18.20 36.33
CA ARG A 11 17.95 17.17 36.79
C ARG A 11 17.30 16.55 35.54
N SER A 12 17.67 15.35 35.19
CA SER A 12 16.98 14.55 34.18
C SER A 12 15.56 14.29 34.65
N ARG A 13 14.58 14.80 33.92
CA ARG A 13 13.15 14.59 34.24
C ARG A 13 12.80 13.12 33.98
N PRO A 14 12.40 12.33 35.00
CA PRO A 14 12.14 10.89 34.85
C PRO A 14 11.02 10.57 33.87
N GLY A 15 10.10 11.50 33.57
CA GLY A 15 9.03 11.31 32.59
C GLY A 15 9.48 11.23 31.12
N ARG A 16 10.72 11.61 30.79
CA ARG A 16 11.23 11.54 29.41
C ARG A 16 11.69 10.12 29.05
N LEU A 17 12.28 9.38 30.00
CA LEU A 17 12.71 8.00 29.85
C LEU A 17 11.51 7.03 29.75
N LEU A 18 10.48 7.22 30.59
CA LEU A 18 9.26 6.39 30.50
C LEU A 18 8.54 6.56 29.15
N ARG A 19 8.45 7.79 28.63
CA ARG A 19 7.86 8.07 27.32
C ARG A 19 8.67 7.45 26.17
N SER A 20 9.99 7.36 26.27
CA SER A 20 10.84 6.73 25.24
C SER A 20 10.68 5.21 25.24
N HIS A 21 10.59 4.57 26.40
CA HIS A 21 10.37 3.11 26.49
C HIS A 21 8.97 2.68 26.06
N LEU A 22 7.93 3.42 26.45
CA LEU A 22 6.56 3.19 25.98
C LEU A 22 6.44 3.39 24.46
N GLY A 23 7.08 4.42 23.92
CA GLY A 23 7.13 4.66 22.48
C GLY A 23 7.83 3.53 21.71
N GLY A 24 8.94 3.00 22.24
CA GLY A 24 9.65 1.85 21.67
C GLY A 24 8.82 0.56 21.69
N LEU A 25 8.20 0.26 22.83
CA LEU A 25 7.34 -0.91 22.98
C LEU A 25 6.12 -0.85 22.04
N LEU A 26 5.49 0.32 21.91
CA LEU A 26 4.36 0.52 21.04
C LEU A 26 4.75 0.32 19.56
N ARG A 27 5.89 0.86 19.13
CA ARG A 27 6.43 0.68 17.78
C ARG A 27 6.75 -0.78 17.47
N TRP A 28 7.22 -1.54 18.44
CA TRP A 28 7.48 -2.97 18.29
C TRP A 28 6.20 -3.81 18.28
N ALA A 29 5.23 -3.49 19.14
CA ALA A 29 4.01 -4.27 19.30
C ALA A 29 2.97 -4.01 18.22
N LEU A 30 2.83 -2.76 17.74
CA LEU A 30 1.76 -2.35 16.84
C LEU A 30 1.79 -3.07 15.48
N PRO A 31 2.92 -3.22 14.76
CA PRO A 31 2.95 -4.00 13.51
C PRO A 31 2.52 -5.47 13.72
N ARG A 32 2.96 -6.09 14.83
CA ARG A 32 2.59 -7.46 15.19
C ARG A 32 1.10 -7.61 15.44
N LEU A 33 0.54 -6.67 16.20
CA LEU A 33 -0.88 -6.64 16.49
C LEU A 33 -1.71 -6.43 15.22
N VAL A 34 -1.32 -5.48 14.37
CA VAL A 34 -1.98 -5.24 13.07
C VAL A 34 -1.93 -6.48 12.20
N THR A 35 -0.76 -7.15 12.09
CA THR A 35 -0.62 -8.39 11.35
C THR A 35 -1.53 -9.49 11.91
N LEU A 36 -1.51 -9.71 13.23
CA LEU A 36 -2.34 -10.73 13.89
C LEU A 36 -3.85 -10.47 13.69
N LEU A 37 -4.28 -9.22 13.89
CA LEU A 37 -5.67 -8.82 13.68
C LEU A 37 -6.09 -8.97 12.21
N SER A 38 -5.22 -8.63 11.26
CA SER A 38 -5.47 -8.84 9.84
C SER A 38 -5.69 -10.34 9.54
N TYR A 39 -4.80 -11.20 10.02
CA TYR A 39 -4.98 -12.66 9.87
C TYR A 39 -6.27 -13.14 10.54
N ALA A 40 -6.56 -12.72 11.76
CA ALA A 40 -7.76 -13.13 12.49
C ALA A 40 -9.05 -12.71 11.77
N ILE A 41 -9.11 -11.49 11.25
CA ILE A 41 -10.28 -10.96 10.56
C ILE A 41 -10.42 -11.64 9.19
N PHE A 42 -9.39 -11.56 8.34
CA PHE A 42 -9.51 -12.00 6.96
C PHE A 42 -9.69 -13.51 6.81
N ARG A 43 -9.16 -14.34 7.73
CA ARG A 43 -9.41 -15.80 7.75
C ARG A 43 -10.86 -16.16 8.02
N THR A 44 -11.62 -15.30 8.69
CA THR A 44 -13.06 -15.53 8.94
C THR A 44 -13.93 -15.04 7.78
N CYS A 45 -13.40 -14.18 6.92
CA CYS A 45 -14.13 -13.57 5.82
C CYS A 45 -14.26 -14.53 4.61
N ARG A 46 -15.37 -14.40 3.88
CA ARG A 46 -15.59 -15.12 2.62
C ARG A 46 -15.23 -14.20 1.45
N VAL A 47 -14.14 -14.53 0.76
CA VAL A 47 -13.64 -13.74 -0.36
C VAL A 47 -14.14 -14.31 -1.68
N ARG A 48 -14.77 -13.47 -2.50
CA ARG A 48 -15.15 -13.73 -3.89
C ARG A 48 -14.36 -12.80 -4.80
N PHE A 49 -13.95 -13.28 -5.95
CA PHE A 49 -13.20 -12.53 -6.94
C PHE A 49 -14.06 -12.26 -8.18
N LEU A 50 -13.99 -11.01 -8.69
CA LEU A 50 -14.51 -10.61 -9.99
C LEU A 50 -13.34 -10.23 -10.88
N GLY A 51 -13.38 -10.57 -12.16
CA GLY A 51 -12.32 -10.24 -13.12
C GLY A 51 -10.94 -10.81 -12.79
N LYS A 52 -10.84 -11.83 -11.94
CA LYS A 52 -9.55 -12.38 -11.48
C LYS A 52 -8.64 -12.85 -12.63
N HIS A 53 -9.21 -13.23 -13.76
CA HIS A 53 -8.46 -13.62 -14.95
C HIS A 53 -7.55 -12.49 -15.48
N HIS A 54 -7.87 -11.22 -15.20
CA HIS A 54 -7.02 -10.07 -15.56
C HIS A 54 -5.67 -10.08 -14.82
N GLU A 55 -5.62 -10.65 -13.65
CA GLU A 55 -4.40 -10.87 -12.87
C GLU A 55 -3.80 -12.24 -13.19
N ASP A 56 -4.62 -13.30 -13.18
CA ASP A 56 -4.19 -14.69 -13.30
C ASP A 56 -3.43 -14.97 -14.60
N GLN A 57 -3.80 -14.33 -15.71
CA GLN A 57 -3.09 -14.48 -17.00
C GLN A 57 -1.60 -14.12 -16.94
N PHE A 58 -1.18 -13.33 -15.97
CA PHE A 58 0.22 -12.99 -15.74
C PHE A 58 0.82 -13.83 -14.62
N VAL A 59 0.19 -13.82 -13.46
CA VAL A 59 0.73 -14.42 -12.23
C VAL A 59 0.85 -15.94 -12.36
N LEU A 60 -0.14 -16.63 -12.93
CA LEU A 60 -0.07 -18.08 -13.15
C LEU A 60 0.97 -18.46 -14.21
N ALA A 61 1.30 -17.54 -15.12
CA ALA A 61 2.38 -17.71 -16.09
C ALA A 61 3.76 -17.31 -15.55
N GLY A 62 3.89 -17.03 -14.24
CA GLY A 62 5.14 -16.59 -13.61
C GLY A 62 5.59 -15.18 -14.02
N ARG A 63 4.69 -14.39 -14.60
CA ARG A 63 4.99 -13.02 -15.09
C ARG A 63 4.71 -12.00 -14.00
N GLN A 64 5.56 -10.98 -13.94
CA GLN A 64 5.42 -9.86 -13.01
C GLN A 64 4.28 -8.92 -13.43
N ILE A 65 3.70 -8.24 -12.45
CA ILE A 65 2.72 -7.16 -12.65
C ILE A 65 3.02 -5.98 -11.72
N ILE A 66 2.44 -4.85 -12.04
CA ILE A 66 2.28 -3.72 -11.15
C ILE A 66 0.81 -3.72 -10.71
N PHE A 67 0.53 -4.16 -9.49
CA PHE A 67 -0.81 -4.05 -8.93
C PHE A 67 -1.08 -2.60 -8.53
N ALA A 68 -2.19 -2.03 -9.01
CA ALA A 68 -2.63 -0.68 -8.69
C ALA A 68 -3.88 -0.72 -7.80
N GLY A 69 -3.76 -0.26 -6.55
CA GLY A 69 -4.85 -0.22 -5.58
C GLY A 69 -5.12 1.18 -5.01
N LEU A 70 -6.19 1.31 -4.23
CA LEU A 70 -6.62 2.55 -3.57
C LEU A 70 -6.34 2.51 -2.06
N HIS A 71 -6.09 3.69 -1.45
CA HIS A 71 -5.84 3.80 -0.01
C HIS A 71 -7.00 3.26 0.82
N GLU A 72 -8.27 3.50 0.41
CA GLU A 72 -9.41 2.99 1.17
C GLU A 72 -9.34 1.48 1.41
N GLY A 73 -8.73 0.72 0.48
CA GLY A 73 -8.62 -0.73 0.51
C GLY A 73 -7.26 -1.27 0.96
N MET A 74 -6.32 -0.44 1.38
CA MET A 74 -4.93 -0.86 1.63
C MET A 74 -4.79 -1.95 2.70
N MET A 75 -5.72 -2.07 3.66
CA MET A 75 -5.65 -3.02 4.78
C MET A 75 -5.67 -4.49 4.35
N MET A 76 -6.36 -4.83 3.26
CA MET A 76 -6.46 -6.21 2.78
C MET A 76 -5.29 -6.62 1.88
N LEU A 77 -4.62 -5.67 1.23
CA LEU A 77 -3.64 -5.97 0.19
C LEU A 77 -2.47 -6.83 0.70
N PRO A 78 -1.82 -6.55 1.85
CA PRO A 78 -0.76 -7.40 2.35
C PRO A 78 -1.23 -8.82 2.63
N TYR A 79 -2.43 -9.00 3.17
CA TYR A 79 -3.01 -10.32 3.41
C TYR A 79 -3.33 -11.06 2.11
N HIS A 80 -3.86 -10.37 1.09
CA HIS A 80 -4.19 -10.97 -0.20
C HIS A 80 -2.93 -11.45 -0.94
N PHE A 81 -1.83 -10.70 -0.85
CA PHE A 81 -0.59 -11.02 -1.56
C PHE A 81 0.43 -11.83 -0.75
N ARG A 82 0.15 -12.21 0.50
CA ARG A 82 1.08 -12.85 1.45
C ARG A 82 1.71 -14.15 0.98
N ASP A 83 0.98 -14.94 0.18
CA ASP A 83 1.43 -16.25 -0.29
C ASP A 83 2.15 -16.19 -1.65
N ARG A 84 2.41 -15.01 -2.15
CA ARG A 84 3.10 -14.80 -3.42
C ARG A 84 4.60 -14.59 -3.20
N ALA A 85 5.41 -15.15 -4.09
CA ALA A 85 6.87 -15.00 -4.01
C ALA A 85 7.27 -13.53 -4.13
N GLY A 86 7.45 -12.88 -2.98
CA GLY A 86 7.94 -11.52 -2.84
C GLY A 86 7.12 -10.47 -3.62
N GLY A 87 6.66 -9.46 -2.93
CA GLY A 87 6.13 -8.24 -3.54
C GLY A 87 6.98 -7.06 -3.12
N VAL A 88 7.11 -6.04 -3.95
CA VAL A 88 7.73 -4.77 -3.56
C VAL A 88 6.67 -3.69 -3.49
N VAL A 89 6.64 -2.94 -2.38
CA VAL A 89 5.67 -1.86 -2.18
C VAL A 89 6.37 -0.58 -1.77
N MET A 90 5.88 0.55 -2.27
CA MET A 90 6.38 1.86 -1.87
C MET A 90 5.70 2.30 -0.57
N VAL A 91 6.50 2.62 0.45
CA VAL A 91 6.03 3.07 1.76
C VAL A 91 6.67 4.40 2.13
N SER A 92 5.88 5.34 2.60
CA SER A 92 6.32 6.67 3.01
C SER A 92 7.44 6.63 4.08
N ARG A 93 8.35 7.62 4.07
CA ARG A 93 9.41 7.80 5.10
C ARG A 93 8.90 8.41 6.42
N SER A 94 7.59 8.42 6.65
CA SER A 94 6.97 8.92 7.87
C SER A 94 7.05 7.89 9.01
N ARG A 95 6.77 8.32 10.24
CA ARG A 95 6.66 7.43 11.41
C ARG A 95 5.56 6.38 11.25
N ASP A 96 4.45 6.75 10.64
CA ASP A 96 3.36 5.81 10.31
C ASP A 96 3.81 4.84 9.22
N GLY A 97 4.62 5.32 8.26
CA GLY A 97 5.26 4.50 7.26
C GLY A 97 6.21 3.44 7.86
N ASP A 98 6.86 3.69 9.01
CA ASP A 98 7.68 2.67 9.69
C ASP A 98 6.82 1.48 10.13
N ILE A 99 5.63 1.76 10.69
CA ILE A 99 4.67 0.73 11.12
C ILE A 99 4.14 -0.05 9.91
N ILE A 100 3.84 0.65 8.81
CA ILE A 100 3.36 0.03 7.57
C ILE A 100 4.46 -0.85 6.97
N ALA A 101 5.70 -0.38 6.89
CA ALA A 101 6.84 -1.14 6.38
C ALA A 101 7.03 -2.45 7.17
N ASP A 102 7.14 -2.35 8.50
CA ASP A 102 7.21 -3.52 9.38
C ASP A 102 6.02 -4.49 9.20
N THR A 103 4.83 -3.95 8.95
CA THR A 103 3.62 -4.76 8.75
C THR A 103 3.69 -5.51 7.42
N VAL A 104 3.99 -4.84 6.30
CA VAL A 104 4.03 -5.49 4.97
C VAL A 104 5.18 -6.50 4.88
N GLU A 105 6.31 -6.25 5.54
CA GLU A 105 7.42 -7.20 5.63
C GLU A 105 7.03 -8.49 6.35
N ARG A 106 6.14 -8.43 7.34
CA ARG A 106 5.59 -9.61 8.02
C ARG A 106 4.65 -10.44 7.14
N PHE A 107 4.14 -9.86 6.07
CA PHE A 107 3.39 -10.56 5.03
C PHE A 107 4.29 -11.03 3.86
N GLY A 108 5.62 -10.95 4.01
CA GLY A 108 6.59 -11.42 3.00
C GLY A 108 6.84 -10.43 1.86
N MET A 109 6.43 -9.18 2.01
CA MET A 109 6.69 -8.12 1.04
C MET A 109 7.93 -7.32 1.42
N ARG A 110 8.58 -6.69 0.44
CA ARG A 110 9.70 -5.76 0.65
C ARG A 110 9.20 -4.32 0.58
N ALA A 111 9.48 -3.51 1.60
CA ALA A 111 9.14 -2.10 1.64
C ALA A 111 10.27 -1.24 1.05
N VAL A 112 9.99 -0.50 -0.04
CA VAL A 112 10.85 0.56 -0.57
C VAL A 112 10.41 1.89 0.02
N ARG A 113 11.37 2.62 0.64
CA ARG A 113 11.04 3.85 1.39
C ARG A 113 11.05 5.09 0.52
N GLY A 114 9.87 5.70 0.33
CA GLY A 114 9.66 6.93 -0.42
C GLY A 114 8.18 7.26 -0.59
N SER A 115 7.90 8.41 -1.16
CA SER A 115 6.53 8.80 -1.54
C SER A 115 6.58 9.84 -2.64
N SER A 116 5.47 10.04 -3.36
CA SER A 116 5.33 11.00 -4.47
C SER A 116 5.67 12.47 -4.12
N GLY A 117 6.04 12.79 -2.89
CA GLY A 117 6.36 14.16 -2.45
C GLY A 117 7.79 14.37 -1.94
N HIS A 118 8.44 13.35 -1.39
CA HIS A 118 9.80 13.43 -0.84
C HIS A 118 10.56 12.14 -1.11
N GLY A 119 11.60 12.17 -1.93
CA GLY A 119 12.38 11.00 -2.33
C GLY A 119 11.58 10.03 -3.21
N GLY A 120 10.60 10.52 -3.97
CA GLY A 120 9.76 9.71 -4.87
C GLY A 120 10.55 9.18 -6.05
N GLY A 121 11.51 9.95 -6.57
CA GLY A 121 12.43 9.52 -7.62
C GLY A 121 13.29 8.34 -7.16
N ASP A 122 14.02 8.50 -6.07
CA ASP A 122 14.87 7.44 -5.50
C ASP A 122 14.07 6.15 -5.20
N ALA A 123 12.84 6.30 -4.70
CA ALA A 123 11.99 5.14 -4.39
C ALA A 123 11.47 4.46 -5.66
N LEU A 124 11.17 5.25 -6.71
CA LEU A 124 10.77 4.72 -8.01
C LEU A 124 11.94 3.96 -8.64
N ASP A 125 13.15 4.51 -8.62
CA ASP A 125 14.35 3.87 -9.15
C ASP A 125 14.64 2.57 -8.40
N ALA A 126 14.54 2.55 -7.09
CA ALA A 126 14.69 1.34 -6.28
C ALA A 126 13.59 0.29 -6.56
N MET A 127 12.37 0.71 -6.89
CA MET A 127 11.33 -0.22 -7.34
C MET A 127 11.64 -0.77 -8.74
N VAL A 128 12.11 0.06 -9.67
CA VAL A 128 12.53 -0.37 -11.02
C VAL A 128 13.66 -1.41 -10.91
N GLU A 129 14.67 -1.13 -10.09
CA GLU A 129 15.77 -2.08 -9.82
C GLU A 129 15.25 -3.41 -9.28
N ALA A 130 14.39 -3.35 -8.25
CA ALA A 130 13.80 -4.55 -7.66
C ALA A 130 12.99 -5.40 -8.66
N LEU A 131 12.32 -4.75 -9.61
CA LEU A 131 11.54 -5.43 -10.64
C LEU A 131 12.42 -5.98 -11.76
N ARG A 132 13.55 -5.34 -12.08
CA ARG A 132 14.53 -5.83 -13.06
C ARG A 132 15.27 -7.09 -12.59
N ASP A 133 15.52 -7.21 -11.30
CA ASP A 133 16.12 -8.42 -10.71
C ASP A 133 15.24 -9.67 -10.88
N GLY A 134 13.98 -9.47 -11.23
CA GLY A 134 13.03 -10.54 -11.56
C GLY A 134 12.37 -11.18 -10.35
N GLY A 135 11.30 -11.92 -10.60
CA GLY A 135 10.63 -12.78 -9.60
C GLY A 135 9.67 -12.07 -8.65
N VAL A 136 9.65 -10.73 -8.56
CA VAL A 136 8.73 -9.99 -7.70
C VAL A 136 7.78 -9.11 -8.49
N SER A 137 6.56 -8.92 -7.98
CA SER A 137 5.58 -7.95 -8.51
C SER A 137 5.57 -6.69 -7.65
N ALA A 138 5.15 -5.55 -8.22
CA ALA A 138 4.99 -4.32 -7.46
C ALA A 138 3.55 -4.13 -6.98
N GLY A 139 3.38 -3.57 -5.77
CA GLY A 139 2.13 -3.01 -5.29
C GLY A 139 2.24 -1.49 -5.15
N VAL A 140 1.34 -0.76 -5.79
CA VAL A 140 1.29 0.70 -5.74
C VAL A 140 -0.10 1.16 -5.32
N ILE A 141 -0.17 1.95 -4.26
CA ILE A 141 -1.38 2.66 -3.88
C ILE A 141 -1.40 3.99 -4.64
N VAL A 142 -2.30 4.07 -5.63
CA VAL A 142 -2.19 5.07 -6.69
C VAL A 142 -2.73 6.45 -6.33
N ASP A 143 -3.66 6.59 -5.39
CA ASP A 143 -4.23 7.87 -4.98
C ASP A 143 -3.34 8.64 -3.97
N GLY A 144 -2.19 8.07 -3.61
CA GLY A 144 -1.15 8.73 -2.82
C GLY A 144 -1.60 9.18 -1.42
N PRO A 145 -0.66 9.42 -0.49
CA PRO A 145 -0.98 9.63 0.94
C PRO A 145 -1.61 10.99 1.27
N ARG A 146 -1.74 11.88 0.30
CA ARG A 146 -2.35 13.22 0.47
C ARG A 146 -3.62 13.39 -0.34
N GLY A 147 -4.06 12.33 -1.04
CA GLY A 147 -5.21 12.41 -1.92
C GLY A 147 -5.03 13.30 -3.15
N PRO A 148 -6.11 13.66 -3.82
CA PRO A 148 -7.49 13.32 -3.47
C PRO A 148 -7.78 11.82 -3.51
N ALA A 149 -8.67 11.35 -2.64
CA ALA A 149 -9.04 9.94 -2.58
C ALA A 149 -9.70 9.49 -3.89
N LEU A 150 -9.41 8.25 -4.30
CA LEU A 150 -9.95 7.61 -5.50
C LEU A 150 -9.44 8.18 -6.84
N GLU A 151 -8.49 9.10 -6.83
CA GLU A 151 -7.86 9.64 -8.03
C GLU A 151 -6.43 9.10 -8.18
N ALA A 152 -6.20 8.35 -9.23
CA ALA A 152 -4.87 7.81 -9.50
C ALA A 152 -3.86 8.91 -9.83
N LYS A 153 -2.62 8.74 -9.36
CA LYS A 153 -1.43 9.51 -9.74
C LYS A 153 -0.60 8.71 -10.73
N VAL A 154 0.27 9.38 -11.44
CA VAL A 154 1.08 8.79 -12.52
C VAL A 154 2.12 7.76 -12.08
N GLY A 155 2.43 7.64 -10.78
CA GLY A 155 3.55 6.84 -10.27
C GLY A 155 3.58 5.38 -10.76
N ALA A 156 2.45 4.68 -10.75
CA ALA A 156 2.34 3.31 -11.26
C ALA A 156 2.57 3.23 -12.78
N LEU A 157 2.15 4.26 -13.52
CA LEU A 157 2.30 4.33 -14.97
C LEU A 157 3.74 4.68 -15.37
N VAL A 158 4.41 5.54 -14.62
CA VAL A 158 5.84 5.82 -14.79
C VAL A 158 6.66 4.55 -14.52
N LEU A 159 6.29 3.78 -13.49
CA LEU A 159 6.90 2.48 -13.22
C LEU A 159 6.66 1.51 -14.37
N ALA A 160 5.44 1.45 -14.91
CA ALA A 160 5.10 0.63 -16.07
C ALA A 160 5.89 1.03 -17.32
N ARG A 161 6.01 2.33 -17.60
CA ARG A 161 6.83 2.87 -18.70
C ARG A 161 8.30 2.45 -18.59
N ALA A 162 8.86 2.47 -17.36
CA ALA A 162 10.26 2.14 -17.10
C ALA A 162 10.56 0.64 -17.13
N THR A 163 9.56 -0.22 -16.88
CA THR A 163 9.75 -1.67 -16.73
C THR A 163 9.09 -2.50 -17.83
N GLY A 164 8.15 -1.92 -18.60
CA GLY A 164 7.32 -2.64 -19.57
C GLY A 164 6.28 -3.58 -18.94
N LEU A 165 6.12 -3.55 -17.60
CA LEU A 165 5.18 -4.42 -16.90
C LEU A 165 3.74 -3.91 -17.00
N PRO A 166 2.75 -4.81 -17.08
CA PRO A 166 1.34 -4.42 -17.06
C PRO A 166 0.93 -3.87 -15.69
N VAL A 167 0.11 -2.81 -15.72
CA VAL A 167 -0.58 -2.30 -14.53
C VAL A 167 -1.92 -3.01 -14.42
N VAL A 168 -2.14 -3.75 -13.34
CA VAL A 168 -3.40 -4.45 -13.06
C VAL A 168 -4.14 -3.70 -11.96
N PRO A 169 -5.23 -2.98 -12.30
CA PRO A 169 -6.04 -2.27 -11.32
C PRO A 169 -6.87 -3.26 -10.51
N GLY A 170 -6.95 -3.06 -9.21
CA GLY A 170 -7.79 -3.88 -8.34
C GLY A 170 -8.20 -3.16 -7.07
N THR A 171 -9.40 -3.46 -6.63
CA THR A 171 -9.97 -2.94 -5.38
C THR A 171 -10.90 -3.97 -4.75
N TRP A 172 -11.40 -3.69 -3.56
CA TRP A 172 -12.31 -4.60 -2.89
C TRP A 172 -13.36 -3.86 -2.08
N TRP A 173 -14.43 -4.56 -1.75
CA TRP A 173 -15.48 -4.10 -0.86
C TRP A 173 -15.90 -5.22 0.09
N ALA A 174 -16.48 -4.87 1.24
CA ALA A 174 -16.96 -5.85 2.22
C ALA A 174 -18.34 -5.49 2.77
N ARG A 175 -19.07 -6.49 3.26
CA ARG A 175 -20.26 -6.34 4.10
C ARG A 175 -20.31 -7.43 5.17
N PRO A 176 -20.50 -7.05 6.44
CA PRO A 176 -20.42 -5.69 7.00
C PRO A 176 -19.00 -5.13 7.02
N LEU A 177 -18.85 -3.80 7.09
CA LEU A 177 -17.57 -3.13 7.22
C LEU A 177 -17.64 -1.93 8.17
N LEU A 178 -16.50 -1.53 8.72
CA LEU A 178 -16.28 -0.23 9.34
C LEU A 178 -15.59 0.70 8.35
N ARG A 179 -15.96 1.98 8.37
CA ARG A 179 -15.29 3.02 7.61
C ARG A 179 -14.64 4.00 8.57
N VAL A 180 -13.32 4.14 8.46
CA VAL A 180 -12.56 5.06 9.30
C VAL A 180 -12.85 6.50 8.85
N ARG A 181 -12.92 7.43 9.81
CA ARG A 181 -13.06 8.87 9.53
C ARG A 181 -11.69 9.48 9.20
N SER A 182 -11.08 9.02 8.11
CA SER A 182 -9.82 9.52 7.54
C SER A 182 -10.08 10.18 6.19
N TRP A 183 -9.08 10.86 5.63
CA TRP A 183 -9.18 11.48 4.30
C TRP A 183 -9.50 10.46 3.19
N ASP A 184 -8.92 9.24 3.31
CA ASP A 184 -9.06 8.12 2.37
C ASP A 184 -10.28 7.23 2.66
N ARG A 185 -10.94 7.44 3.81
CA ARG A 185 -12.08 6.65 4.27
C ARG A 185 -11.78 5.15 4.30
N THR A 186 -10.59 4.77 4.79
CA THR A 186 -10.14 3.38 4.91
C THR A 186 -11.28 2.46 5.37
N ILE A 187 -11.46 1.36 4.65
CA ILE A 187 -12.45 0.34 4.97
C ILE A 187 -11.79 -0.83 5.70
N VAL A 188 -12.46 -1.31 6.76
CA VAL A 188 -12.04 -2.45 7.57
C VAL A 188 -13.20 -3.43 7.61
N PRO A 189 -13.04 -4.66 7.11
CA PRO A 189 -14.10 -5.67 7.19
C PRO A 189 -14.29 -6.11 8.64
N LEU A 190 -15.51 -6.41 9.02
CA LEU A 190 -15.75 -7.08 10.29
C LEU A 190 -15.47 -8.60 10.17
N PRO A 191 -15.23 -9.31 11.26
CA PRO A 191 -15.16 -10.78 11.23
C PRO A 191 -16.41 -11.38 10.54
N PHE A 192 -16.20 -12.42 9.75
CA PHE A 192 -17.23 -13.13 8.98
C PHE A 192 -17.87 -12.34 7.83
N SER A 193 -17.30 -11.18 7.46
CA SER A 193 -17.76 -10.41 6.31
C SER A 193 -17.68 -11.17 5.00
N ARG A 194 -18.57 -10.82 4.07
CA ARG A 194 -18.39 -11.13 2.65
C ARG A 194 -17.48 -10.04 2.07
N ILE A 195 -16.45 -10.47 1.36
CA ILE A 195 -15.52 -9.58 0.65
C ILE A 195 -15.62 -9.91 -0.84
N VAL A 196 -15.76 -8.88 -1.65
CA VAL A 196 -15.63 -8.98 -3.11
C VAL A 196 -14.40 -8.20 -3.53
N PHE A 197 -13.44 -8.90 -4.13
CA PHE A 197 -12.26 -8.31 -4.73
C PHE A 197 -12.47 -8.25 -6.25
N ALA A 198 -12.42 -7.05 -6.84
CA ALA A 198 -12.62 -6.82 -8.25
C ALA A 198 -11.32 -6.35 -8.93
N PHE A 199 -10.97 -7.01 -10.02
CA PHE A 199 -9.86 -6.65 -10.90
C PHE A 199 -10.41 -6.09 -12.19
N ALA A 200 -9.87 -4.94 -12.62
CA ALA A 200 -10.16 -4.37 -13.93
C ALA A 200 -9.15 -4.86 -14.99
N PRO A 201 -9.47 -4.71 -16.29
CA PRO A 201 -8.56 -5.03 -17.37
C PRO A 201 -7.19 -4.34 -17.20
N PRO A 202 -6.08 -5.00 -17.53
CA PRO A 202 -4.74 -4.43 -17.37
C PRO A 202 -4.53 -3.25 -18.32
N LEU A 203 -3.67 -2.29 -17.90
CA LEU A 203 -3.15 -1.22 -18.75
C LEU A 203 -1.69 -1.54 -19.11
N PHE A 204 -1.34 -1.19 -20.34
CA PHE A 204 0.04 -1.26 -20.84
C PHE A 204 0.49 0.16 -21.18
N VAL A 205 1.72 0.48 -20.83
CA VAL A 205 2.33 1.79 -21.12
C VAL A 205 3.56 1.55 -22.00
N GLU A 206 3.55 2.16 -23.18
CA GLU A 206 4.68 2.08 -24.10
C GLU A 206 5.92 2.77 -23.49
N PRO A 207 7.14 2.22 -23.70
CA PRO A 207 8.37 2.83 -23.19
C PRO A 207 8.61 4.26 -23.71
N ALA A 208 8.10 4.58 -24.90
CA ALA A 208 8.20 5.90 -25.53
C ALA A 208 6.97 6.80 -25.26
N ALA A 209 6.07 6.41 -24.34
CA ALA A 209 4.87 7.18 -24.04
C ALA A 209 5.22 8.60 -23.58
N SER A 210 4.58 9.59 -24.22
CA SER A 210 4.70 11.00 -23.83
C SER A 210 4.00 11.28 -22.49
N ASP A 211 4.27 12.43 -21.91
CA ASP A 211 3.58 12.83 -20.67
C ASP A 211 2.07 13.03 -20.89
N VAL A 212 1.64 13.40 -22.10
CA VAL A 212 0.22 13.45 -22.48
C VAL A 212 -0.39 12.05 -22.46
N ALA A 213 0.27 11.06 -23.06
CA ALA A 213 -0.19 9.67 -23.04
C ALA A 213 -0.22 9.08 -21.62
N LEU A 214 0.72 9.49 -20.74
CA LEU A 214 0.68 9.10 -19.33
C LEU A 214 -0.51 9.73 -18.60
N GLU A 215 -0.87 10.96 -18.91
CA GLU A 215 -2.04 11.61 -18.31
C GLU A 215 -3.35 10.96 -18.79
N GLU A 216 -3.47 10.62 -20.05
CA GLU A 216 -4.60 9.84 -20.58
C GLU A 216 -4.72 8.47 -19.88
N ALA A 217 -3.59 7.76 -19.75
CA ALA A 217 -3.55 6.49 -19.03
C ALA A 217 -3.90 6.65 -17.53
N ARG A 218 -3.53 7.77 -16.89
CA ARG A 218 -3.91 8.08 -15.51
C ARG A 218 -5.41 8.25 -15.35
N ILE A 219 -6.04 8.94 -16.29
CA ILE A 219 -7.49 9.13 -16.32
C ILE A 219 -8.19 7.77 -16.50
N ASP A 220 -7.70 6.94 -17.43
CA ASP A 220 -8.24 5.60 -17.66
C ASP A 220 -8.05 4.68 -16.44
N LEU A 221 -6.89 4.73 -15.78
CA LEU A 221 -6.65 3.99 -14.53
C LEU A 221 -7.64 4.39 -13.43
N THR A 222 -7.89 5.69 -13.28
CA THR A 222 -8.88 6.22 -12.31
C THR A 222 -10.28 5.69 -12.61
N ARG A 223 -10.69 5.72 -13.88
CA ARG A 223 -11.99 5.21 -14.33
C ARG A 223 -12.12 3.71 -14.04
N ARG A 224 -11.13 2.89 -14.42
CA ARG A 224 -11.14 1.42 -14.21
C ARG A 224 -11.22 1.06 -12.73
N LEU A 225 -10.48 1.75 -11.86
CA LEU A 225 -10.58 1.55 -10.41
C LEU A 225 -11.94 1.94 -9.87
N GLY A 226 -12.54 3.02 -10.38
CA GLY A 226 -13.89 3.44 -10.01
C GLY A 226 -14.97 2.42 -10.42
N GLU A 227 -14.87 1.86 -11.62
CA GLU A 227 -15.77 0.82 -12.12
C GLU A 227 -15.63 -0.49 -11.31
N ALA A 228 -14.39 -0.98 -11.11
CA ALA A 228 -14.14 -2.16 -10.29
C ALA A 228 -14.66 -1.98 -8.85
N ARG A 229 -14.53 -0.77 -8.30
CA ARG A 229 -15.07 -0.43 -6.98
C ARG A 229 -16.61 -0.51 -6.95
N ALA A 230 -17.28 0.05 -7.95
CA ALA A 230 -18.72 -0.02 -8.07
C ALA A 230 -19.24 -1.46 -8.22
N GLU A 231 -18.56 -2.27 -9.04
CA GLU A 231 -18.84 -3.69 -9.20
C GLU A 231 -18.66 -4.47 -7.89
N ALA A 232 -17.57 -4.24 -7.16
CA ALA A 232 -17.34 -4.88 -5.86
C ALA A 232 -18.41 -4.50 -4.85
N GLN A 233 -18.86 -3.24 -4.82
CA GLN A 233 -19.94 -2.75 -3.97
C GLN A 233 -21.27 -3.42 -4.31
N ALA A 234 -21.63 -3.43 -5.59
CA ALA A 234 -22.86 -4.05 -6.06
C ALA A 234 -22.92 -5.55 -5.76
N ALA A 235 -21.80 -6.27 -5.97
CA ALA A 235 -21.73 -7.71 -5.74
C ALA A 235 -21.66 -8.10 -4.26
N CYS A 236 -21.36 -7.17 -3.37
CA CYS A 236 -21.43 -7.35 -1.92
C CYS A 236 -22.87 -7.25 -1.39
N GLY A 237 -23.76 -6.66 -2.13
CA GLY A 237 -25.24 -6.55 -2.04
C GLY A 237 -25.84 -6.40 -0.69
#